data_950be3452f1a77889f5160bcb1167936
#
_entry.id   950be3452f1a77889f5160bcb1167936
#
_cell.length_a   1.000
_cell.length_b   1.000
_cell.length_c   1.000
_cell.angle_alpha   90.00
_cell.angle_beta   90.00
_cell.angle_gamma   90.00
#
_symmetry.space_group_name_H-M   'P 1'
#
loop_
_entity.id
_entity.type
_entity.pdbx_description
1 polymer ?
#
loop_
_entity_poly.entity_id
_entity_poly.type
_entity_poly.pdbx_seq_one_letter_code
_entity_poly.pdbx_strand_id
1 'polypeptide(L)'
;MIVNIIIITLLVSILVLLILKPNHKPTSKTVPKNAVILDSCALIDGRVIELAKVGFMPKLIIVPQFIVKELQLLADGRDSYKRERARFGLNVVQQLQADSALSVIIDETVPDKPTTDEQLVELAKRTSAELFTTDFNLNQVATIEGVTVLNVNELAHALRPVALPGESVYVSILQSGSNRDQGVGYLD
;
A
#
# COMPACT_ATOMS: atom_id res chain seq x y z
N MET A 1 -62.21 1.01 -10.55
CA MET A 1 -61.95 1.66 -9.26
C MET A 1 -60.97 0.85 -8.40
N ILE A 2 -61.21 -0.43 -8.14
CA ILE A 2 -60.34 -1.30 -7.31
C ILE A 2 -58.94 -1.43 -7.88
N VAL A 3 -58.76 -1.62 -9.18
CA VAL A 3 -57.44 -1.74 -9.84
C VAL A 3 -56.59 -0.47 -9.67
N ASN A 4 -57.17 0.71 -9.75
CA ASN A 4 -56.43 1.98 -9.57
C ASN A 4 -55.97 2.17 -8.13
N ILE A 5 -56.74 1.69 -7.15
CA ILE A 5 -56.37 1.72 -5.74
C ILE A 5 -55.14 0.80 -5.49
N ILE A 6 -55.14 -0.40 -6.08
CA ILE A 6 -54.03 -1.36 -5.96
C ILE A 6 -52.75 -0.76 -6.59
N ILE A 7 -52.85 -0.12 -7.76
CA ILE A 7 -51.70 0.50 -8.42
C ILE A 7 -51.12 1.65 -7.56
N ILE A 8 -51.97 2.48 -6.99
CA ILE A 8 -51.54 3.61 -6.15
C ILE A 8 -50.88 3.10 -4.87
N THR A 9 -51.40 2.08 -4.20
CA THR A 9 -50.78 1.48 -3.00
C THR A 9 -49.43 0.86 -3.31
N LEU A 10 -49.28 0.19 -4.49
CA LEU A 10 -47.99 -0.36 -4.91
C LEU A 10 -46.97 0.71 -5.21
N LEU A 11 -47.35 1.79 -5.89
CA LEU A 11 -46.48 2.93 -6.18
C LEU A 11 -46.02 3.65 -4.88
N VAL A 12 -46.93 3.85 -3.94
CA VAL A 12 -46.60 4.44 -2.63
C VAL A 12 -45.65 3.53 -1.87
N SER A 13 -45.85 2.22 -1.86
CA SER A 13 -44.97 1.25 -1.23
C SER A 13 -43.55 1.27 -1.82
N ILE A 14 -43.43 1.31 -3.16
CA ILE A 14 -42.15 1.41 -3.85
C ILE A 14 -41.47 2.76 -3.54
N LEU A 15 -42.23 3.87 -3.52
CA LEU A 15 -41.68 5.18 -3.18
C LEU A 15 -41.19 5.24 -1.76
N VAL A 16 -41.89 4.66 -0.79
CA VAL A 16 -41.48 4.53 0.61
C VAL A 16 -40.22 3.68 0.75
N LEU A 17 -40.12 2.55 0.02
CA LEU A 17 -38.91 1.72 -0.01
C LEU A 17 -37.72 2.45 -0.61
N LEU A 18 -37.92 3.30 -1.61
CA LEU A 18 -36.85 4.13 -2.20
C LEU A 18 -36.38 5.24 -1.24
N ILE A 19 -37.29 5.84 -0.49
CA ILE A 19 -36.99 6.90 0.49
C ILE A 19 -36.36 6.29 1.76
N LEU A 20 -36.82 5.13 2.19
CA LEU A 20 -36.29 4.41 3.36
C LEU A 20 -35.06 3.57 3.04
N LYS A 21 -34.61 3.56 1.77
CA LYS A 21 -33.32 2.93 1.45
C LYS A 21 -32.27 3.57 2.34
N PRO A 22 -31.69 2.81 3.31
CA PRO A 22 -30.69 3.38 4.17
C PRO A 22 -29.57 3.89 3.28
N ASN A 23 -29.40 5.19 3.28
CA ASN A 23 -28.26 5.82 2.64
C ASN A 23 -27.03 5.30 3.44
N HIS A 24 -26.49 4.18 3.01
CA HIS A 24 -25.23 3.68 3.51
C HIS A 24 -24.19 4.71 3.09
N LYS A 25 -24.18 5.84 3.82
CA LYS A 25 -22.96 6.63 3.90
C LYS A 25 -21.93 5.66 4.44
N PRO A 26 -20.84 5.38 3.72
CA PRO A 26 -19.76 4.63 4.31
C PRO A 26 -19.46 5.35 5.63
N THR A 27 -19.70 4.68 6.75
CA THR A 27 -19.23 5.15 8.04
C THR A 27 -17.73 5.25 7.86
N SER A 28 -17.25 6.47 7.69
CA SER A 28 -15.87 6.79 7.85
C SER A 28 -15.52 6.36 9.27
N LYS A 29 -15.12 5.09 9.41
CA LYS A 29 -14.40 4.66 10.59
C LYS A 29 -13.20 5.59 10.59
N THR A 30 -13.16 6.51 11.54
CA THR A 30 -11.98 7.34 11.79
C THR A 30 -10.83 6.37 12.01
N VAL A 31 -10.07 6.15 10.93
CA VAL A 31 -8.86 5.35 11.00
C VAL A 31 -7.93 6.07 11.97
N PRO A 32 -7.38 5.40 12.98
CA PRO A 32 -6.43 6.02 13.89
C PRO A 32 -5.31 6.70 13.11
N LYS A 33 -4.83 7.85 13.60
CA LYS A 33 -3.81 8.68 12.95
C LYS A 33 -2.48 7.98 12.58
N ASN A 34 -2.31 6.70 12.90
CA ASN A 34 -1.10 5.90 12.64
C ASN A 34 -1.48 4.63 11.88
N ALA A 35 -2.06 4.76 10.71
CA ALA A 35 -2.33 3.65 9.81
C ALA A 35 -1.44 3.76 8.58
N VAL A 36 -1.08 2.63 7.99
CA VAL A 36 -0.32 2.55 6.74
C VAL A 36 -1.08 1.70 5.72
N ILE A 37 -1.16 2.19 4.49
CA ILE A 37 -1.71 1.47 3.35
C ILE A 37 -0.56 0.83 2.59
N LEU A 38 -0.69 -0.45 2.26
CA LEU A 38 0.31 -1.18 1.49
C LEU A 38 -0.07 -1.24 0.01
N ASP A 39 0.90 -0.89 -0.83
CA ASP A 39 0.86 -1.08 -2.28
C ASP A 39 1.29 -2.50 -2.69
N SER A 40 0.95 -2.92 -3.91
CA SER A 40 1.35 -4.22 -4.48
C SER A 40 2.88 -4.38 -4.56
N CYS A 41 3.60 -3.32 -4.92
CA CYS A 41 5.07 -3.32 -4.97
C CYS A 41 5.70 -3.57 -3.60
N ALA A 42 5.15 -2.98 -2.54
CA ALA A 42 5.59 -3.17 -1.16
C ALA A 42 5.37 -4.61 -0.68
N LEU A 43 4.23 -5.20 -1.03
CA LEU A 43 3.92 -6.60 -0.71
C LEU A 43 4.82 -7.58 -1.47
N ILE A 44 5.09 -7.32 -2.75
CA ILE A 44 5.99 -8.12 -3.58
C ILE A 44 7.46 -7.99 -3.11
N ASP A 45 7.85 -6.84 -2.58
CA ASP A 45 9.20 -6.61 -2.01
C ASP A 45 9.39 -7.40 -0.71
N GLY A 46 8.38 -7.45 0.14
CA GLY A 46 8.32 -8.25 1.37
C GLY A 46 9.08 -7.69 2.57
N ARG A 47 9.94 -6.69 2.42
CA ARG A 47 10.67 -6.05 3.55
C ARG A 47 9.74 -5.44 4.60
N VAL A 48 8.50 -5.19 4.23
CA VAL A 48 7.44 -4.73 5.14
C VAL A 48 7.29 -5.63 6.38
N ILE A 49 7.50 -6.94 6.26
CA ILE A 49 7.43 -7.89 7.38
C ILE A 49 8.51 -7.57 8.42
N GLU A 50 9.75 -7.39 8.00
CA GLU A 50 10.85 -7.13 8.93
C GLU A 50 10.71 -5.74 9.58
N LEU A 51 10.27 -4.74 8.83
CA LEU A 51 10.00 -3.40 9.37
C LEU A 51 8.86 -3.43 10.40
N ALA A 52 7.83 -4.24 10.18
CA ALA A 52 6.76 -4.43 11.14
C ALA A 52 7.24 -5.12 12.42
N LYS A 53 8.05 -6.20 12.32
CA LYS A 53 8.61 -6.93 13.46
C LYS A 53 9.49 -6.06 14.36
N VAL A 54 10.31 -5.18 13.78
CA VAL A 54 11.16 -4.27 14.55
C VAL A 54 10.44 -3.02 15.05
N GLY A 55 9.15 -2.87 14.75
CA GLY A 55 8.34 -1.73 15.20
C GLY A 55 8.58 -0.43 14.43
N PHE A 56 9.16 -0.48 13.23
CA PHE A 56 9.42 0.68 12.37
C PHE A 56 8.19 1.13 11.57
N MET A 57 7.08 0.41 11.70
CA MET A 57 5.83 0.71 11.00
C MET A 57 4.68 0.92 11.96
N PRO A 58 3.63 1.66 11.55
CA PRO A 58 2.36 1.69 12.25
C PRO A 58 1.81 0.28 12.47
N LYS A 59 1.22 0.04 13.65
CA LYS A 59 0.62 -1.27 13.97
C LYS A 59 -0.67 -1.54 13.20
N LEU A 60 -1.34 -0.50 12.71
CA LEU A 60 -2.52 -0.62 11.86
C LEU A 60 -2.11 -0.60 10.40
N ILE A 61 -2.26 -1.74 9.76
CA ILE A 61 -1.93 -1.96 8.35
C ILE A 61 -3.23 -2.13 7.56
N ILE A 62 -3.39 -1.35 6.51
CA ILE A 62 -4.53 -1.42 5.60
C ILE A 62 -4.04 -2.01 4.29
N VAL A 63 -4.63 -3.12 3.89
CA VAL A 63 -4.40 -3.72 2.57
C VAL A 63 -5.68 -3.54 1.77
N PRO A 64 -5.68 -2.70 0.72
CA PRO A 64 -6.87 -2.52 -0.10
C PRO A 64 -7.24 -3.81 -0.84
N GLN A 65 -8.54 -4.14 -0.88
CA GLN A 65 -9.00 -5.34 -1.56
C GLN A 65 -8.66 -5.33 -3.06
N PHE A 66 -8.63 -4.14 -3.69
CA PHE A 66 -8.25 -4.03 -5.09
C PHE A 66 -6.77 -4.39 -5.33
N ILE A 67 -5.86 -4.14 -4.36
CA ILE A 67 -4.46 -4.61 -4.40
C ILE A 67 -4.38 -6.13 -4.27
N VAL A 68 -5.16 -6.72 -3.36
CA VAL A 68 -5.23 -8.19 -3.25
C VAL A 68 -5.72 -8.82 -4.56
N LYS A 69 -6.74 -8.24 -5.19
CA LYS A 69 -7.25 -8.69 -6.50
C LYS A 69 -6.21 -8.54 -7.61
N GLU A 70 -5.46 -7.44 -7.64
CA GLU A 70 -4.36 -7.24 -8.59
C GLU A 70 -3.31 -8.34 -8.44
N LEU A 71 -2.87 -8.63 -7.20
CA LEU A 71 -1.93 -9.72 -6.94
C LEU A 71 -2.50 -11.09 -7.34
N GLN A 72 -3.79 -11.36 -7.11
CA GLN A 72 -4.44 -12.59 -7.55
C GLN A 72 -4.42 -12.74 -9.07
N LEU A 73 -4.77 -11.67 -9.81
CA LEU A 73 -4.72 -11.67 -11.28
C LEU A 73 -3.30 -11.92 -11.80
N LEU A 74 -2.29 -11.33 -11.18
CA LEU A 74 -0.89 -11.58 -11.52
C LEU A 74 -0.46 -13.00 -11.18
N ALA A 75 -0.93 -13.57 -10.04
CA ALA A 75 -0.63 -14.92 -9.58
C ALA A 75 -1.23 -16.00 -10.48
N ASP A 76 -2.29 -15.68 -11.24
CA ASP A 76 -2.93 -16.55 -12.22
C ASP A 76 -2.43 -16.27 -13.67
N GLY A 77 -1.56 -15.28 -13.84
CA GLY A 77 -1.00 -14.87 -15.12
C GLY A 77 -0.10 -15.92 -15.77
N ARG A 78 0.22 -15.73 -17.06
CA ARG A 78 1.06 -16.64 -17.85
C ARG A 78 2.55 -16.49 -17.57
N ASP A 79 3.00 -15.31 -17.19
CA ASP A 79 4.39 -15.00 -16.87
C ASP A 79 4.78 -15.66 -15.54
N SER A 80 5.70 -16.63 -15.58
CA SER A 80 6.12 -17.40 -14.40
C SER A 80 6.78 -16.52 -13.32
N TYR A 81 7.58 -15.55 -13.73
CA TYR A 81 8.27 -14.63 -12.80
C TYR A 81 7.29 -13.70 -12.07
N LYS A 82 6.38 -13.08 -12.81
CA LYS A 82 5.33 -12.22 -12.22
C LYS A 82 4.41 -13.01 -11.31
N ARG A 83 4.05 -14.23 -11.73
CA ARG A 83 3.21 -15.15 -10.94
C ARG A 83 3.83 -15.49 -9.60
N GLU A 84 5.11 -15.87 -9.59
CA GLU A 84 5.81 -16.21 -8.36
C GLU A 84 5.91 -15.04 -7.39
N ARG A 85 6.26 -13.86 -7.89
CA ARG A 85 6.32 -12.63 -7.10
C ARG A 85 4.95 -12.24 -6.53
N ALA A 86 3.89 -12.36 -7.31
CA ALA A 86 2.54 -12.07 -6.84
C ALA A 86 2.08 -13.05 -5.75
N ARG A 87 2.39 -14.35 -5.90
CA ARG A 87 2.15 -15.36 -4.86
C ARG A 87 2.92 -15.06 -3.58
N PHE A 88 4.16 -14.61 -3.71
CA PHE A 88 4.94 -14.17 -2.56
C PHE A 88 4.25 -12.97 -1.88
N GLY A 89 3.81 -11.96 -2.63
CA GLY A 89 3.07 -10.81 -2.08
C GLY A 89 1.80 -11.22 -1.33
N LEU A 90 1.02 -12.17 -1.85
CA LEU A 90 -0.15 -12.72 -1.15
C LEU A 90 0.24 -13.44 0.15
N ASN A 91 1.36 -14.17 0.14
CA ASN A 91 1.89 -14.82 1.35
C ASN A 91 2.31 -13.78 2.40
N VAL A 92 2.91 -12.65 1.97
CA VAL A 92 3.26 -11.53 2.86
C VAL A 92 2.01 -11.00 3.59
N VAL A 93 0.88 -10.83 2.88
CA VAL A 93 -0.38 -10.43 3.52
C VAL A 93 -0.79 -11.43 4.61
N GLN A 94 -0.72 -12.74 4.32
CA GLN A 94 -1.06 -13.78 5.30
C GLN A 94 -0.13 -13.75 6.52
N GLN A 95 1.17 -13.55 6.32
CA GLN A 95 2.14 -13.45 7.43
C GLN A 95 1.86 -12.24 8.31
N LEU A 96 1.56 -11.07 7.71
CA LEU A 96 1.19 -9.88 8.46
C LEU A 96 -0.09 -10.09 9.26
N GLN A 97 -1.09 -10.78 8.70
CA GLN A 97 -2.34 -11.10 9.40
C GLN A 97 -2.16 -12.11 10.54
N ALA A 98 -1.16 -12.98 10.45
CA ALA A 98 -0.85 -13.96 11.48
C ALA A 98 -0.10 -13.36 12.68
N ASP A 99 0.47 -12.17 12.55
CA ASP A 99 1.18 -11.49 13.63
C ASP A 99 0.17 -10.81 14.58
N SER A 100 0.08 -11.32 15.80
CA SER A 100 -0.82 -10.79 16.82
C SER A 100 -0.49 -9.37 17.33
N ALA A 101 0.72 -8.88 17.05
CA ALA A 101 1.15 -7.51 17.39
C ALA A 101 0.62 -6.47 16.41
N LEU A 102 0.14 -6.91 15.24
CA LEU A 102 -0.35 -6.07 14.15
C LEU A 102 -1.88 -6.11 14.06
N SER A 103 -2.46 -5.02 13.58
CA SER A 103 -3.87 -4.96 13.20
C SER A 103 -3.95 -4.80 11.68
N VAL A 104 -4.20 -5.89 10.97
CA VAL A 104 -4.28 -5.88 9.51
C VAL A 104 -5.74 -5.89 9.06
N ILE A 105 -6.12 -4.88 8.29
CA ILE A 105 -7.49 -4.71 7.77
C ILE A 105 -7.46 -4.84 6.26
N ILE A 106 -8.32 -5.70 5.71
CA ILE A 106 -8.60 -5.68 4.27
C ILE A 106 -9.71 -4.65 4.04
N ASP A 107 -9.38 -3.57 3.35
CA ASP A 107 -10.33 -2.48 3.07
C ASP A 107 -11.01 -2.72 1.71
N GLU A 108 -12.32 -2.87 1.74
CA GLU A 108 -13.15 -3.11 0.56
C GLU A 108 -13.49 -1.82 -0.20
N THR A 109 -13.11 -0.66 0.33
CA THR A 109 -13.37 0.62 -0.31
C THR A 109 -12.59 0.73 -1.62
N VAL A 110 -13.29 1.01 -2.70
CA VAL A 110 -12.68 1.30 -4.00
C VAL A 110 -12.97 2.77 -4.33
N PRO A 111 -11.99 3.66 -4.27
CA PRO A 111 -12.18 5.04 -4.70
C PRO A 111 -12.55 5.11 -6.18
N ASP A 112 -13.41 6.07 -6.53
CA ASP A 112 -13.81 6.33 -7.91
C ASP A 112 -12.71 7.10 -8.65
N LYS A 113 -11.66 6.36 -9.02
CA LYS A 113 -10.47 6.84 -9.73
C LYS A 113 -10.08 5.85 -10.82
N PRO A 114 -9.55 6.31 -11.97
CA PRO A 114 -9.30 5.47 -13.14
C PRO A 114 -8.15 4.48 -12.97
N THR A 115 -7.14 4.80 -12.14
CA THR A 115 -5.96 3.96 -11.95
C THR A 115 -5.81 3.49 -10.51
N THR A 116 -5.12 2.36 -10.32
CA THR A 116 -4.79 1.82 -8.99
C THR A 116 -4.00 2.82 -8.15
N ASP A 117 -3.04 3.51 -8.75
CA ASP A 117 -2.22 4.52 -8.09
C ASP A 117 -3.06 5.67 -7.56
N GLU A 118 -3.96 6.22 -8.38
CA GLU A 118 -4.88 7.28 -7.96
C GLU A 118 -5.87 6.80 -6.89
N GLN A 119 -6.30 5.52 -6.95
CA GLN A 119 -7.14 4.91 -5.91
C GLN A 119 -6.40 4.82 -4.58
N LEU A 120 -5.11 4.42 -4.59
CA LEU A 120 -4.26 4.37 -3.40
C LEU A 120 -4.08 5.75 -2.77
N VAL A 121 -3.74 6.75 -3.57
CA VAL A 121 -3.56 8.13 -3.09
C VAL A 121 -4.86 8.69 -2.51
N GLU A 122 -5.99 8.51 -3.20
CA GLU A 122 -7.29 8.95 -2.71
C GLU A 122 -7.69 8.24 -1.41
N LEU A 123 -7.45 6.93 -1.30
CA LEU A 123 -7.71 6.17 -0.09
C LEU A 123 -6.85 6.68 1.08
N ALA A 124 -5.56 6.93 0.84
CA ALA A 124 -4.64 7.47 1.84
C ALA A 124 -5.12 8.84 2.37
N LYS A 125 -5.56 9.73 1.48
CA LYS A 125 -6.13 11.03 1.86
C LYS A 125 -7.39 10.89 2.71
N ARG A 126 -8.33 10.04 2.29
CA ARG A 126 -9.61 9.84 2.99
C ARG A 126 -9.43 9.26 4.38
N THR A 127 -8.45 8.37 4.54
CA THR A 127 -8.17 7.68 5.79
C THR A 127 -7.15 8.42 6.65
N SER A 128 -6.48 9.44 6.10
CA SER A 128 -5.31 10.11 6.72
C SER A 128 -4.22 9.10 7.10
N ALA A 129 -4.08 8.05 6.28
CA ALA A 129 -3.07 7.02 6.44
C ALA A 129 -1.81 7.35 5.62
N GLU A 130 -0.68 6.82 6.06
CA GLU A 130 0.57 6.83 5.28
C GLU A 130 0.50 5.79 4.16
N LEU A 131 1.22 6.02 3.07
CA LEU A 131 1.31 5.07 1.96
C LEU A 131 2.69 4.42 1.97
N PHE A 132 2.74 3.09 2.04
CA PHE A 132 3.99 2.34 1.91
C PHE A 132 4.12 1.79 0.49
N THR A 133 5.11 2.28 -0.24
CA THR A 133 5.40 1.84 -1.61
C THR A 133 6.89 1.84 -1.89
N THR A 134 7.33 0.97 -2.82
CA THR A 134 8.67 0.98 -3.40
C THR A 134 8.67 1.55 -4.82
N ASP A 135 7.48 1.89 -5.38
CA ASP A 135 7.35 2.51 -6.69
C ASP A 135 7.72 3.99 -6.63
N PHE A 136 8.65 4.39 -7.50
CA PHE A 136 9.15 5.76 -7.55
C PHE A 136 8.07 6.75 -8.05
N ASN A 137 7.30 6.36 -9.07
CA ASN A 137 6.30 7.24 -9.65
C ASN A 137 5.13 7.47 -8.67
N LEU A 138 4.64 6.39 -8.05
CA LEU A 138 3.60 6.50 -7.03
C LEU A 138 4.07 7.33 -5.83
N ASN A 139 5.33 7.15 -5.38
CA ASN A 139 5.93 7.97 -4.32
C ASN A 139 5.90 9.46 -4.66
N GLN A 140 6.32 9.84 -5.89
CA GLN A 140 6.31 11.24 -6.32
C GLN A 140 4.90 11.83 -6.36
N VAL A 141 3.94 11.12 -6.98
CA VAL A 141 2.56 11.60 -7.09
C VAL A 141 1.92 11.74 -5.71
N ALA A 142 2.06 10.73 -4.85
CA ALA A 142 1.51 10.77 -3.50
C ALA A 142 2.08 11.94 -2.68
N THR A 143 3.38 12.19 -2.77
CA THR A 143 4.04 13.31 -2.09
C THR A 143 3.53 14.67 -2.59
N ILE A 144 3.40 14.87 -3.90
CA ILE A 144 2.84 16.09 -4.50
C ILE A 144 1.40 16.32 -4.01
N GLU A 145 0.64 15.24 -3.86
CA GLU A 145 -0.74 15.29 -3.38
C GLU A 145 -0.88 15.38 -1.85
N GLY A 146 0.23 15.52 -1.12
CA GLY A 146 0.26 15.74 0.33
C GLY A 146 0.07 14.48 1.17
N VAL A 147 0.27 13.30 0.59
CA VAL A 147 0.27 12.02 1.30
C VAL A 147 1.67 11.73 1.81
N THR A 148 1.79 11.35 3.09
CA THR A 148 3.05 10.87 3.64
C THR A 148 3.37 9.49 3.07
N VAL A 149 4.57 9.35 2.50
CA VAL A 149 5.02 8.07 1.92
C VAL A 149 6.14 7.47 2.76
N LEU A 150 6.01 6.20 3.05
CA LEU A 150 7.07 5.36 3.63
C LEU A 150 7.72 4.55 2.51
N ASN A 151 8.96 4.90 2.15
CA ASN A 151 9.71 4.21 1.11
C ASN A 151 10.93 3.52 1.71
N VAL A 152 10.92 2.18 1.69
CA VAL A 152 12.00 1.38 2.27
C VAL A 152 13.34 1.54 1.52
N ASN A 153 13.33 1.91 0.26
CA ASN A 153 14.57 2.20 -0.49
C ASN A 153 15.22 3.50 -0.01
N GLU A 154 14.40 4.52 0.27
CA GLU A 154 14.88 5.78 0.85
C GLU A 154 15.40 5.55 2.27
N LEU A 155 14.69 4.75 3.07
CA LEU A 155 15.15 4.36 4.40
C LEU A 155 16.50 3.64 4.32
N ALA A 156 16.64 2.63 3.46
CA ALA A 156 17.88 1.90 3.26
C ALA A 156 19.03 2.83 2.80
N HIS A 157 18.73 3.81 1.96
CA HIS A 157 19.71 4.81 1.54
C HIS A 157 20.13 5.72 2.69
N ALA A 158 19.19 6.16 3.51
CA ALA A 158 19.47 7.03 4.67
C ALA A 158 20.27 6.31 5.77
N LEU A 159 20.14 4.99 5.88
CA LEU A 159 20.85 4.16 6.85
C LEU A 159 22.23 3.68 6.38
N ARG A 160 22.65 4.05 5.17
CA ARG A 160 24.01 3.69 4.71
C ARG A 160 25.06 4.30 5.64
N PRO A 161 26.08 3.53 6.03
CA PRO A 161 27.16 4.05 6.85
C PRO A 161 27.80 5.25 6.16
N VAL A 162 27.83 6.37 6.85
CA VAL A 162 28.59 7.55 6.42
C VAL A 162 29.85 7.56 7.25
N ALA A 163 31.01 7.49 6.59
CA ALA A 163 32.29 7.65 7.27
C ALA A 163 32.33 9.04 7.89
N LEU A 164 32.60 9.09 9.21
CA LEU A 164 32.74 10.36 9.90
C LEU A 164 34.12 10.97 9.62
N PRO A 165 34.27 12.30 9.63
CA PRO A 165 35.57 12.95 9.48
C PRO A 165 36.57 12.43 10.52
N GLY A 166 37.70 11.89 10.04
CA GLY A 166 38.75 11.29 10.89
C GLY A 166 38.59 9.79 11.15
N GLU A 167 37.54 9.16 10.67
CA GLU A 167 37.35 7.72 10.74
C GLU A 167 38.10 7.02 9.61
N SER A 168 38.82 5.92 9.94
CA SER A 168 39.49 5.09 8.94
C SER A 168 38.54 4.03 8.45
N VAL A 169 38.31 4.01 7.13
CA VAL A 169 37.43 3.01 6.48
C VAL A 169 38.24 2.08 5.60
N TYR A 170 37.94 0.80 5.63
CA TYR A 170 38.50 -0.19 4.71
C TYR A 170 37.67 -0.25 3.45
N VAL A 171 38.30 -0.08 2.30
CA VAL A 171 37.64 -0.14 0.99
C VAL A 171 38.31 -1.20 0.15
N SER A 172 37.55 -2.21 -0.23
CA SER A 172 37.98 -3.23 -1.21
C SER A 172 37.85 -2.67 -2.63
N ILE A 173 38.99 -2.35 -3.27
CA ILE A 173 38.98 -1.82 -4.65
C ILE A 173 38.81 -2.98 -5.62
N LEU A 174 37.72 -2.96 -6.40
CA LEU A 174 37.38 -3.99 -7.38
C LEU A 174 37.79 -3.61 -8.81
N GLN A 175 37.86 -2.32 -9.11
CA GLN A 175 38.14 -1.84 -10.47
C GLN A 175 38.88 -0.50 -10.42
N SER A 176 39.79 -0.28 -11.39
CA SER A 176 40.41 1.02 -11.59
C SER A 176 39.38 2.06 -12.03
N GLY A 177 39.44 3.26 -11.48
CA GLY A 177 38.59 4.38 -11.85
C GLY A 177 39.01 5.02 -13.17
N SER A 178 38.28 6.04 -13.58
CA SER A 178 38.51 6.77 -14.85
C SER A 178 39.78 7.61 -14.82
N ASN A 179 40.31 7.97 -13.66
CA ASN A 179 41.55 8.73 -13.49
C ASN A 179 42.60 7.87 -12.80
N ARG A 180 43.91 8.30 -12.93
CA ARG A 180 45.08 7.52 -12.51
C ARG A 180 45.09 7.11 -11.03
N ASP A 181 44.48 7.93 -10.16
CA ASP A 181 44.45 7.72 -8.72
C ASP A 181 43.07 7.42 -8.16
N GLN A 182 42.16 6.94 -9.02
CA GLN A 182 40.78 6.57 -8.64
C GLN A 182 40.56 5.07 -8.75
N GLY A 183 39.79 4.53 -7.83
CA GLY A 183 39.30 3.16 -7.84
C GLY A 183 37.82 3.13 -7.48
N VAL A 184 37.13 2.11 -7.96
CA VAL A 184 35.76 1.77 -7.57
C VAL A 184 35.83 0.59 -6.61
N GLY A 185 35.26 0.75 -5.44
CA GLY A 185 35.25 -0.28 -4.40
C GLY A 185 33.99 -0.19 -3.56
N TYR A 186 33.84 -1.17 -2.68
CA TYR A 186 32.76 -1.21 -1.69
C TYR A 186 33.36 -1.02 -0.29
N LEU A 187 32.58 -0.38 0.58
CA LEU A 187 32.81 -0.37 2.02
C LEU A 187 32.31 -1.70 2.57
N ASP A 188 33.14 -2.38 3.35
CA ASP A 188 32.78 -3.59 4.07
C ASP A 188 31.87 -3.29 5.27
#